data_5df63668b67c1f195c660e944e56cdeb
#
_entry.id   5df63668b67c1f195c660e944e56cdeb
#
_cell.length_a   1.000
_cell.length_b   1.000
_cell.length_c   1.000
_cell.angle_alpha   90.00
_cell.angle_beta   90.00
_cell.angle_gamma   90.00
#
_symmetry.space_group_name_H-M   'P 1'
#
loop_
_entity.id
_entity.type
_entity.pdbx_description
1 polymer ?
#
loop_
_entity_poly.entity_id
_entity_poly.type
_entity_poly.pdbx_seq_one_letter_code
_entity_poly.pdbx_strand_id
1 'polypeptide(L)'
;DPFKFLIGKYNVNDPTLLKLPNFNSDIGDVHPKILDSNNSAYVDGFFSFLASMLIQNYKFINGVDYYGSFLGIKNNFKLNVIDDLEYLCKSEFFNKNKNVAFQVDDYSFLYEQDKEESKPPIKIDHNLSNKSALSAKSIDNSLFDDIFTIDETADAHITLADLKDNNVELVDITNSDFFTSKELRTTTIKSSSTCSSRTSHTSNNENENDVENNDLLESESDNNEPDQEDNSGSDVWTDDNSSEECEEQEIYATIPEFPVQIICMENCENTFDDLIINNELTHGEWFSALFQIIMVLITYQKAFSFTHNDLHTNNVMYNSTDEKYIYYCYRKTYYKVPTYGRIFKIIDFGRAIYKFDGKLFCSDSYQPGADAATQYNTEPYFNEKKPRLEPNYSFDLCRLACSIFDYIIEDLDEITDLDACEPIVKIIYEWCLDDNGINILYKNNGVERYPDFKLYKMIARCVHHHTPQAQLEREEFKRFSVSKSSVPPGENIVNIDAIPVFSSETATP
;
A
#
# COMPACT_ATOMS: atom_id res chain seq x y z
N ASP A 1 9.66 -0.39 -15.00
CA ASP A 1 8.87 -1.23 -14.09
C ASP A 1 9.13 -2.70 -14.40
N PRO A 2 9.91 -3.40 -13.54
CA PRO A 2 10.30 -4.79 -13.77
C PRO A 2 9.12 -5.76 -13.69
N PHE A 3 8.15 -5.49 -12.84
CA PHE A 3 6.96 -6.33 -12.74
C PHE A 3 6.15 -6.31 -14.05
N LYS A 4 5.93 -5.11 -14.63
CA LYS A 4 5.28 -4.96 -15.94
C LYS A 4 6.04 -5.68 -17.06
N PHE A 5 7.37 -5.79 -16.94
CA PHE A 5 8.17 -6.61 -17.85
C PHE A 5 7.82 -8.10 -17.70
N LEU A 6 7.71 -8.60 -16.47
CA LEU A 6 7.41 -10.02 -16.20
C LEU A 6 6.02 -10.44 -16.69
N ILE A 7 5.04 -9.54 -16.67
CA ILE A 7 3.66 -9.83 -17.14
C ILE A 7 3.41 -9.45 -18.62
N GLY A 8 4.47 -9.05 -19.36
CA GLY A 8 4.40 -8.81 -20.80
C GLY A 8 3.76 -7.49 -21.22
N LYS A 9 3.72 -6.49 -20.32
CA LYS A 9 3.24 -5.13 -20.70
C LYS A 9 4.24 -4.38 -21.59
N TYR A 10 5.47 -4.86 -21.68
CA TYR A 10 6.47 -4.37 -22.62
C TYR A 10 6.73 -5.39 -23.74
N ASN A 11 6.96 -4.90 -24.95
CA ASN A 11 7.41 -5.75 -26.03
C ASN A 11 8.89 -6.10 -25.84
N VAL A 12 9.17 -7.33 -25.40
CA VAL A 12 10.54 -7.82 -25.15
C VAL A 12 11.44 -7.79 -26.38
N ASN A 13 10.87 -7.69 -27.58
CA ASN A 13 11.61 -7.57 -28.84
C ASN A 13 11.84 -6.10 -29.26
N ASP A 14 11.40 -5.13 -28.47
CA ASP A 14 11.64 -3.72 -28.75
C ASP A 14 13.12 -3.38 -28.47
N PRO A 15 13.89 -3.01 -29.51
CA PRO A 15 15.30 -2.70 -29.35
C PRO A 15 15.55 -1.40 -28.56
N THR A 16 14.52 -0.59 -28.33
CA THR A 16 14.61 0.66 -27.56
C THR A 16 14.49 0.43 -26.06
N LEU A 17 13.96 -0.72 -25.62
CA LEU A 17 13.60 -1.02 -24.23
C LEU A 17 14.79 -0.94 -23.26
N LEU A 18 15.96 -1.36 -23.72
CA LEU A 18 17.18 -1.40 -22.91
C LEU A 18 18.18 -0.26 -23.24
N LYS A 19 17.79 0.67 -24.10
CA LYS A 19 18.66 1.80 -24.46
C LYS A 19 18.56 2.91 -23.41
N LEU A 20 19.70 3.47 -23.03
CA LEU A 20 19.76 4.66 -22.21
C LEU A 20 19.69 5.94 -23.05
N PRO A 21 19.06 7.01 -22.53
CA PRO A 21 19.01 8.29 -23.21
C PRO A 21 20.40 8.95 -23.19
N ASN A 22 20.69 9.73 -24.19
CA ASN A 22 21.81 10.67 -24.23
C ASN A 22 21.30 12.05 -24.66
N PHE A 23 22.14 13.08 -24.58
CA PHE A 23 21.75 14.46 -24.89
C PHE A 23 21.24 14.66 -26.33
N ASN A 24 21.50 13.73 -27.22
CA ASN A 24 21.10 13.76 -28.63
C ASN A 24 20.07 12.68 -28.97
N SER A 25 19.49 12.02 -27.97
CA SER A 25 18.45 11.01 -28.21
C SER A 25 17.16 11.67 -28.68
N ASP A 26 16.68 11.22 -29.85
CA ASP A 26 15.40 11.64 -30.40
C ASP A 26 14.25 10.69 -29.92
N ILE A 27 13.03 11.16 -30.11
CA ILE A 27 11.82 10.34 -29.89
C ILE A 27 11.91 9.12 -30.82
N GLY A 28 11.92 7.92 -30.24
CA GLY A 28 12.04 6.64 -30.96
C GLY A 28 13.43 5.99 -30.88
N ASP A 29 14.45 6.70 -30.37
CA ASP A 29 15.77 6.11 -30.10
C ASP A 29 15.79 5.29 -28.83
N VAL A 30 14.98 5.67 -27.84
CA VAL A 30 14.84 5.03 -26.53
C VAL A 30 13.35 4.85 -26.19
N HIS A 31 13.05 3.94 -25.27
CA HIS A 31 11.69 3.70 -24.85
C HIS A 31 11.04 4.97 -24.25
N PRO A 32 9.78 5.32 -24.60
CA PRO A 32 9.13 6.57 -24.18
C PRO A 32 9.14 6.80 -22.65
N LYS A 33 8.96 5.75 -21.85
CA LYS A 33 9.03 5.84 -20.38
C LYS A 33 10.36 6.37 -19.87
N ILE A 34 11.46 6.10 -20.58
CA ILE A 34 12.81 6.56 -20.19
C ILE A 34 13.01 8.06 -20.51
N LEU A 35 12.23 8.60 -21.45
CA LEU A 35 12.24 10.04 -21.82
C LEU A 35 11.24 10.85 -20.99
N ASP A 36 10.31 10.22 -20.31
CA ASP A 36 9.26 10.89 -19.52
C ASP A 36 9.85 11.48 -18.23
N SER A 37 9.77 12.79 -18.08
CA SER A 37 10.18 13.49 -16.85
C SER A 37 9.33 13.12 -15.63
N ASN A 38 8.14 12.54 -15.83
CA ASN A 38 7.25 12.03 -14.78
C ASN A 38 7.49 10.55 -14.47
N ASN A 39 8.49 9.91 -15.09
CA ASN A 39 8.90 8.58 -14.67
C ASN A 39 9.17 8.57 -13.17
N SER A 40 8.56 7.63 -12.44
CA SER A 40 8.64 7.53 -10.98
C SER A 40 10.07 7.60 -10.44
N ALA A 41 11.04 6.95 -11.13
CA ALA A 41 12.44 7.02 -10.75
C ALA A 41 13.03 8.45 -10.85
N TYR A 42 12.62 9.23 -11.88
CA TYR A 42 13.09 10.61 -12.02
C TYR A 42 12.42 11.55 -11.04
N VAL A 43 11.14 11.33 -10.76
CA VAL A 43 10.38 12.07 -9.74
C VAL A 43 11.06 11.88 -8.38
N ASP A 44 11.42 10.65 -8.02
CA ASP A 44 12.13 10.31 -6.78
C ASP A 44 13.52 10.98 -6.73
N GLY A 45 14.35 10.74 -7.73
CA GLY A 45 15.73 11.29 -7.74
C GLY A 45 15.76 12.81 -7.71
N PHE A 46 14.83 13.48 -8.39
CA PHE A 46 14.77 14.93 -8.38
C PHE A 46 14.28 15.48 -7.03
N PHE A 47 13.28 14.84 -6.39
CA PHE A 47 12.85 15.28 -5.06
C PHE A 47 13.91 15.02 -3.99
N SER A 48 14.65 13.91 -4.07
CA SER A 48 15.81 13.64 -3.22
C SER A 48 16.86 14.77 -3.33
N PHE A 49 17.14 15.25 -4.54
CA PHE A 49 17.99 16.43 -4.74
C PHE A 49 17.39 17.70 -4.09
N LEU A 50 16.09 17.98 -4.26
CA LEU A 50 15.43 19.13 -3.66
C LEU A 50 15.45 19.09 -2.12
N ALA A 51 15.24 17.91 -1.53
CA ALA A 51 15.34 17.70 -0.08
C ALA A 51 16.75 18.00 0.43
N SER A 52 17.79 17.55 -0.27
CA SER A 52 19.20 17.85 0.06
C SER A 52 19.50 19.35 -0.04
N MET A 53 18.93 20.05 -1.02
CA MET A 53 19.07 21.51 -1.13
C MET A 53 18.53 22.27 0.09
N LEU A 54 17.50 21.73 0.76
CA LEU A 54 17.01 22.30 2.01
C LEU A 54 18.00 22.13 3.17
N ILE A 55 18.75 21.03 3.22
CA ILE A 55 19.82 20.84 4.22
C ILE A 55 20.89 21.94 4.03
N GLN A 56 21.39 22.04 2.82
CA GLN A 56 22.53 22.92 2.50
C GLN A 56 22.21 24.41 2.66
N ASN A 57 21.02 24.85 2.24
CA ASN A 57 20.66 26.26 2.21
C ASN A 57 19.87 26.72 3.44
N TYR A 58 19.15 25.83 4.12
CA TYR A 58 18.24 26.18 5.21
C TYR A 58 18.48 25.39 6.49
N LYS A 59 19.53 24.55 6.51
CA LYS A 59 19.87 23.69 7.67
C LYS A 59 18.73 22.75 8.08
N PHE A 60 17.96 22.29 7.09
CA PHE A 60 16.86 21.37 7.31
C PHE A 60 17.38 19.94 7.52
N ILE A 61 17.79 19.63 8.76
CA ILE A 61 18.51 18.39 9.11
C ILE A 61 17.71 17.12 8.88
N ASN A 62 16.37 17.21 8.78
CA ASN A 62 15.49 16.09 8.48
C ASN A 62 15.40 15.75 6.99
N GLY A 63 16.08 16.49 6.10
CA GLY A 63 16.24 16.11 4.70
C GLY A 63 17.24 14.96 4.55
N VAL A 64 17.19 14.26 3.42
CA VAL A 64 18.19 13.24 3.03
C VAL A 64 19.24 13.90 2.18
N ASP A 65 20.53 13.71 2.51
CA ASP A 65 21.60 14.28 1.70
C ASP A 65 21.79 13.49 0.40
N TYR A 66 21.86 14.19 -0.73
CA TYR A 66 21.88 13.63 -2.06
C TYR A 66 23.24 13.84 -2.71
N TYR A 67 23.85 12.77 -3.20
CA TYR A 67 25.20 12.80 -3.81
C TYR A 67 25.18 12.69 -5.32
N GLY A 68 24.07 12.28 -5.92
CA GLY A 68 23.89 12.19 -7.36
C GLY A 68 22.94 11.06 -7.78
N SER A 69 22.52 11.09 -9.05
CA SER A 69 21.82 9.97 -9.67
C SER A 69 22.40 9.66 -11.05
N PHE A 70 22.36 8.38 -11.41
CA PHE A 70 22.97 7.85 -12.62
C PHE A 70 22.01 6.88 -13.30
N LEU A 71 21.94 6.94 -14.62
CA LEU A 71 21.24 5.92 -15.40
C LEU A 71 22.24 4.82 -15.80
N GLY A 72 21.78 3.58 -15.72
CA GLY A 72 22.61 2.42 -16.05
C GLY A 72 21.77 1.22 -16.49
N ILE A 73 22.46 0.22 -17.03
CA ILE A 73 21.88 -1.11 -17.27
C ILE A 73 22.36 -2.02 -16.16
N LYS A 74 21.43 -2.54 -15.37
CA LYS A 74 21.70 -3.53 -14.33
C LYS A 74 21.71 -4.91 -14.96
N ASN A 75 22.87 -5.57 -14.93
CA ASN A 75 22.98 -6.97 -15.34
C ASN A 75 22.43 -7.87 -14.22
N ASN A 76 21.73 -8.92 -14.61
CA ASN A 76 21.10 -9.87 -13.69
C ASN A 76 20.27 -9.12 -12.64
N PHE A 77 19.33 -8.32 -13.12
CA PHE A 77 18.42 -7.58 -12.24
C PHE A 77 17.50 -8.57 -11.52
N LYS A 78 17.61 -8.63 -10.20
CA LYS A 78 16.79 -9.50 -9.34
C LYS A 78 15.62 -8.73 -8.77
N LEU A 79 14.42 -9.30 -8.87
CA LEU A 79 13.19 -8.84 -8.25
C LEU A 79 12.67 -9.95 -7.34
N ASN A 80 12.46 -9.69 -6.06
CA ASN A 80 11.74 -10.59 -5.19
C ASN A 80 10.28 -10.63 -5.65
N VAL A 81 9.75 -11.83 -5.88
CA VAL A 81 8.41 -12.05 -6.44
C VAL A 81 7.56 -12.98 -5.59
N ILE A 82 7.98 -13.27 -4.36
CA ILE A 82 7.28 -14.24 -3.51
C ILE A 82 5.81 -13.85 -3.29
N ASP A 83 5.54 -12.60 -2.96
CA ASP A 83 4.19 -12.09 -2.71
C ASP A 83 3.33 -12.03 -3.98
N ASP A 84 3.99 -11.91 -5.14
CA ASP A 84 3.34 -11.76 -6.44
C ASP A 84 3.23 -13.06 -7.22
N LEU A 85 3.80 -14.13 -6.69
CA LEU A 85 4.03 -15.39 -7.42
C LEU A 85 2.73 -16.03 -7.90
N GLU A 86 1.69 -16.02 -7.06
CA GLU A 86 0.37 -16.55 -7.43
C GLU A 86 -0.23 -15.80 -8.63
N TYR A 87 -0.10 -14.47 -8.63
CA TYR A 87 -0.56 -13.64 -9.75
C TYR A 87 0.28 -13.87 -11.01
N LEU A 88 1.61 -13.94 -10.87
CA LEU A 88 2.52 -14.19 -11.98
C LEU A 88 2.27 -15.56 -12.62
N CYS A 89 2.02 -16.58 -11.81
CA CYS A 89 1.71 -17.94 -12.29
C CYS A 89 0.41 -18.03 -13.09
N LYS A 90 -0.54 -17.10 -12.86
CA LYS A 90 -1.77 -16.98 -13.67
C LYS A 90 -1.52 -16.29 -15.02
N SER A 91 -0.38 -15.62 -15.21
CA SER A 91 -0.03 -14.93 -16.45
C SER A 91 0.49 -15.92 -17.52
N GLU A 92 -0.19 -16.01 -18.64
CA GLU A 92 0.25 -16.80 -19.80
C GLU A 92 1.63 -16.32 -20.31
N PHE A 93 1.85 -15.01 -20.33
CA PHE A 93 3.12 -14.43 -20.75
C PHE A 93 4.27 -14.86 -19.84
N PHE A 94 4.08 -14.79 -18.52
CA PHE A 94 5.07 -15.18 -17.53
C PHE A 94 5.47 -16.64 -17.73
N ASN A 95 4.50 -17.54 -17.78
CA ASN A 95 4.74 -18.97 -17.93
C ASN A 95 5.45 -19.33 -19.24
N LYS A 96 5.13 -18.63 -20.33
CA LYS A 96 5.74 -18.83 -21.63
C LYS A 96 7.18 -18.33 -21.71
N ASN A 97 7.50 -17.23 -21.01
CA ASN A 97 8.79 -16.56 -21.11
C ASN A 97 9.73 -16.87 -19.94
N LYS A 98 9.27 -17.58 -18.93
CA LYS A 98 10.09 -18.15 -17.86
C LYS A 98 11.19 -19.02 -18.48
N ASN A 99 12.44 -18.79 -18.06
CA ASN A 99 13.66 -19.39 -18.61
C ASN A 99 13.96 -19.08 -20.10
N VAL A 100 13.29 -18.09 -20.68
CA VAL A 100 13.55 -17.59 -22.05
C VAL A 100 13.97 -16.11 -21.97
N ALA A 101 13.11 -15.23 -21.48
CA ALA A 101 13.37 -13.80 -21.34
C ALA A 101 13.86 -13.42 -19.94
N PHE A 102 13.54 -14.20 -18.94
CA PHE A 102 13.97 -14.04 -17.54
C PHE A 102 14.03 -15.42 -16.86
N GLN A 103 14.79 -15.53 -15.78
CA GLN A 103 14.87 -16.72 -14.94
C GLN A 103 14.07 -16.52 -13.67
N VAL A 104 13.50 -17.58 -13.10
CA VAL A 104 12.82 -17.56 -11.81
C VAL A 104 13.36 -18.68 -10.97
N ASP A 105 13.63 -18.41 -9.71
CA ASP A 105 14.08 -19.42 -8.76
C ASP A 105 13.03 -20.54 -8.64
N ASP A 106 13.47 -21.72 -8.17
CA ASP A 106 12.55 -22.84 -7.99
C ASP A 106 11.57 -22.54 -6.85
N TYR A 107 10.30 -22.65 -7.15
CA TYR A 107 9.19 -22.46 -6.21
C TYR A 107 8.26 -23.67 -6.15
N SER A 108 8.73 -24.83 -6.67
CA SER A 108 7.93 -26.07 -6.69
C SER A 108 7.55 -26.56 -5.29
N PHE A 109 8.39 -26.26 -4.30
CA PHE A 109 8.15 -26.61 -2.91
C PHE A 109 6.86 -25.99 -2.32
N LEU A 110 6.44 -24.82 -2.80
CA LEU A 110 5.19 -24.19 -2.35
C LEU A 110 3.94 -25.02 -2.71
N TYR A 111 4.05 -25.84 -3.76
CA TYR A 111 2.95 -26.69 -4.22
C TYR A 111 3.10 -28.16 -3.80
N GLU A 112 4.23 -28.55 -3.21
CA GLU A 112 4.47 -29.93 -2.75
C GLU A 112 3.83 -30.21 -1.40
N GLN A 113 3.73 -29.21 -0.52
CA GLN A 113 3.06 -29.32 0.78
C GLN A 113 1.58 -29.68 0.65
N ASP A 114 0.91 -29.25 -0.42
CA ASP A 114 -0.49 -29.62 -0.66
C ASP A 114 -0.70 -31.09 -1.07
N LYS A 115 0.35 -31.82 -1.44
CA LYS A 115 0.23 -33.21 -1.86
C LYS A 115 0.32 -34.21 -0.71
N GLU A 116 0.93 -33.85 0.41
CA GLU A 116 1.06 -34.75 1.57
C GLU A 116 -0.22 -34.82 2.43
N GLU A 117 -1.14 -33.86 2.34
CA GLU A 117 -2.42 -33.90 3.05
C GLU A 117 -3.58 -34.54 2.27
N SER A 118 -3.38 -35.08 1.07
CA SER A 118 -4.42 -35.83 0.41
C SER A 118 -4.68 -37.12 1.17
N LYS A 119 -5.62 -37.06 2.11
CA LYS A 119 -6.14 -38.29 2.77
C LYS A 119 -6.52 -39.31 1.68
N PRO A 120 -6.10 -40.58 1.82
CA PRO A 120 -6.40 -41.56 0.81
C PRO A 120 -7.92 -41.66 0.61
N PRO A 121 -8.41 -41.81 -0.63
CA PRO A 121 -9.84 -41.83 -0.89
C PRO A 121 -10.49 -42.92 -0.02
N ILE A 122 -11.56 -42.51 0.70
CA ILE A 122 -12.33 -43.44 1.53
C ILE A 122 -12.89 -44.50 0.61
N LYS A 123 -12.32 -45.72 0.67
CA LYS A 123 -12.88 -46.89 0.00
C LYS A 123 -14.18 -47.26 0.71
N ILE A 124 -15.32 -46.94 0.13
CA ILE A 124 -16.62 -47.41 0.60
C ILE A 124 -16.70 -48.89 0.13
N ASP A 125 -16.52 -49.78 1.09
CA ASP A 125 -16.69 -51.20 0.83
C ASP A 125 -18.17 -51.53 0.69
N HIS A 126 -18.63 -51.84 -0.52
CA HIS A 126 -20.02 -52.11 -0.83
C HIS A 126 -20.51 -53.47 -0.29
N ASN A 127 -19.79 -54.16 0.58
CA ASN A 127 -20.11 -55.48 1.12
C ASN A 127 -20.50 -55.48 2.60
N LEU A 128 -21.30 -54.54 3.06
CA LEU A 128 -22.02 -54.68 4.33
C LEU A 128 -23.51 -54.70 4.09
N SER A 129 -24.02 -55.84 3.64
CA SER A 129 -25.40 -56.21 3.83
C SER A 129 -25.63 -56.50 5.30
N ASN A 130 -26.17 -55.54 6.08
CA ASN A 130 -27.08 -55.86 7.21
C ASN A 130 -27.85 -54.60 7.66
N LYS A 131 -29.10 -54.66 7.26
CA LYS A 131 -30.31 -54.22 7.95
C LYS A 131 -30.13 -53.31 9.17
N SER A 132 -30.28 -52.01 8.96
CA SER A 132 -31.16 -51.20 9.80
C SER A 132 -31.86 -50.17 8.89
N ALA A 133 -33.16 -50.41 8.75
CA ALA A 133 -34.04 -49.52 8.02
C ALA A 133 -34.20 -48.23 8.83
N LEU A 134 -33.44 -47.21 8.52
CA LEU A 134 -33.81 -45.85 8.82
C LEU A 134 -34.68 -45.36 7.65
N SER A 135 -35.97 -45.35 7.91
CA SER A 135 -36.99 -44.79 7.06
C SER A 135 -36.61 -43.32 6.74
N ALA A 136 -36.17 -43.07 5.53
CA ALA A 136 -36.12 -41.70 5.00
C ALA A 136 -37.57 -41.22 4.91
N LYS A 137 -37.99 -40.32 5.80
CA LYS A 137 -39.19 -39.54 5.61
C LYS A 137 -39.04 -38.79 4.30
N SER A 138 -39.94 -39.03 3.37
CA SER A 138 -40.04 -38.26 2.14
C SER A 138 -40.15 -36.76 2.51
N ILE A 139 -39.21 -35.97 2.09
CA ILE A 139 -39.30 -34.53 2.14
C ILE A 139 -40.42 -34.18 1.17
N ASP A 140 -41.46 -33.56 1.68
CA ASP A 140 -42.62 -33.10 0.91
C ASP A 140 -42.17 -32.05 -0.09
N ASN A 141 -42.52 -32.21 -1.37
CA ASN A 141 -42.18 -31.30 -2.45
C ASN A 141 -42.78 -29.89 -2.29
N SER A 142 -43.61 -29.66 -1.26
CA SER A 142 -44.21 -28.35 -0.98
C SER A 142 -43.18 -27.30 -0.45
N LEU A 143 -41.97 -27.72 -0.08
CA LEU A 143 -40.94 -26.79 0.42
C LEU A 143 -40.17 -26.08 -0.69
N PHE A 144 -40.36 -26.49 -1.95
CA PHE A 144 -39.66 -25.89 -3.11
C PHE A 144 -40.56 -25.00 -3.99
N ASP A 145 -41.90 -24.97 -3.74
CA ASP A 145 -42.80 -24.19 -4.57
C ASP A 145 -42.75 -22.67 -4.29
N ASP A 146 -42.19 -22.24 -3.14
CA ASP A 146 -42.13 -20.80 -2.78
C ASP A 146 -40.82 -20.09 -3.25
N ILE A 147 -39.87 -20.85 -3.79
CA ILE A 147 -38.55 -20.24 -4.19
C ILE A 147 -38.59 -19.72 -5.63
N PHE A 148 -39.63 -20.07 -6.42
CA PHE A 148 -39.72 -19.69 -7.84
C PHE A 148 -40.99 -18.96 -8.24
N THR A 149 -41.60 -18.16 -7.37
CA THR A 149 -42.67 -17.24 -7.78
C THR A 149 -42.03 -16.02 -8.43
N ILE A 150 -41.81 -16.09 -9.74
CA ILE A 150 -41.55 -14.93 -10.59
C ILE A 150 -42.87 -14.20 -10.77
N ASP A 151 -42.93 -12.94 -10.35
CA ASP A 151 -44.07 -12.04 -10.53
C ASP A 151 -44.35 -11.89 -12.04
N GLU A 152 -45.51 -12.34 -12.46
CA GLU A 152 -46.00 -12.29 -13.84
C GLU A 152 -46.41 -10.87 -14.22
N THR A 153 -45.46 -10.00 -14.53
CA THR A 153 -45.72 -8.81 -15.36
C THR A 153 -44.49 -8.37 -16.17
N ALA A 154 -44.10 -9.16 -17.15
CA ALA A 154 -43.43 -8.66 -18.38
C ALA A 154 -43.28 -9.84 -19.35
N ASP A 155 -44.02 -9.80 -20.47
CA ASP A 155 -43.93 -10.73 -21.58
C ASP A 155 -42.51 -10.79 -22.18
N ALA A 156 -41.81 -11.90 -21.97
CA ALA A 156 -40.80 -12.43 -22.88
C ALA A 156 -40.63 -13.93 -22.57
N HIS A 157 -41.40 -14.79 -23.26
CA HIS A 157 -41.16 -16.22 -23.25
C HIS A 157 -39.84 -16.53 -24.03
N ILE A 158 -38.79 -16.85 -23.34
CA ILE A 158 -37.63 -17.53 -23.92
C ILE A 158 -37.87 -19.04 -23.74
N THR A 159 -38.08 -19.76 -24.85
CA THR A 159 -38.24 -21.19 -24.82
C THR A 159 -36.89 -21.90 -25.00
N LEU A 160 -36.81 -23.14 -24.48
CA LEU A 160 -35.59 -24.00 -24.56
C LEU A 160 -35.15 -24.25 -26.04
N ALA A 161 -35.95 -23.91 -27.02
CA ALA A 161 -35.67 -23.98 -28.46
C ALA A 161 -34.80 -22.80 -28.93
N ASP A 162 -34.89 -21.64 -28.27
CA ASP A 162 -34.15 -20.42 -28.64
C ASP A 162 -32.66 -20.47 -28.24
N LEU A 163 -32.29 -21.43 -27.35
CA LEU A 163 -30.92 -21.67 -26.92
C LEU A 163 -30.13 -22.60 -27.85
N LYS A 164 -30.75 -23.19 -28.87
CA LYS A 164 -30.08 -24.14 -29.76
C LYS A 164 -29.47 -23.52 -31.02
N ASP A 165 -29.79 -22.26 -31.33
CA ASP A 165 -29.30 -21.60 -32.53
C ASP A 165 -28.08 -20.67 -32.31
N ASN A 166 -27.63 -20.51 -31.10
CA ASN A 166 -26.35 -19.87 -30.85
C ASN A 166 -25.29 -20.96 -30.62
N ASN A 167 -24.32 -21.05 -31.57
CA ASN A 167 -23.16 -21.91 -31.49
C ASN A 167 -22.32 -21.65 -30.20
N VAL A 168 -22.78 -22.19 -29.07
CA VAL A 168 -21.96 -22.37 -27.89
C VAL A 168 -21.50 -23.82 -27.95
N GLU A 169 -20.26 -24.05 -28.38
CA GLU A 169 -19.57 -25.32 -28.21
C GLU A 169 -19.50 -25.59 -26.68
N LEU A 170 -20.30 -26.56 -26.24
CA LEU A 170 -20.15 -27.15 -24.92
C LEU A 170 -18.82 -27.90 -24.91
N VAL A 171 -17.79 -27.27 -24.38
CA VAL A 171 -16.53 -27.96 -24.07
C VAL A 171 -16.80 -28.95 -22.97
N ASP A 172 -16.52 -30.23 -23.26
CA ASP A 172 -16.67 -31.33 -22.32
C ASP A 172 -15.63 -31.17 -21.18
N ILE A 173 -16.09 -30.76 -20.00
CA ILE A 173 -15.29 -30.42 -18.81
C ILE A 173 -14.87 -31.67 -18.02
N THR A 174 -15.07 -32.87 -18.55
CA THR A 174 -14.78 -34.12 -17.81
C THR A 174 -13.31 -34.50 -17.77
N ASN A 175 -12.40 -33.78 -18.46
CA ASN A 175 -10.98 -34.07 -18.52
C ASN A 175 -10.03 -32.86 -18.38
N SER A 176 -10.47 -31.76 -17.83
CA SER A 176 -9.56 -30.70 -17.39
C SER A 176 -9.46 -30.75 -15.88
N ASP A 177 -8.25 -30.85 -15.36
CA ASP A 177 -7.94 -30.70 -13.95
C ASP A 177 -8.46 -29.31 -13.49
N PHE A 178 -9.69 -29.30 -13.02
CA PHE A 178 -10.28 -28.14 -12.40
C PHE A 178 -9.68 -28.03 -11.01
N PHE A 179 -8.71 -27.13 -10.85
CA PHE A 179 -8.35 -26.64 -9.55
C PHE A 179 -9.58 -25.91 -8.97
N THR A 180 -10.31 -26.62 -8.13
CA THR A 180 -11.24 -25.95 -7.21
C THR A 180 -10.37 -25.01 -6.34
N SER A 181 -10.65 -23.72 -6.43
CA SER A 181 -10.17 -22.73 -5.49
C SER A 181 -10.61 -23.14 -4.08
N LYS A 182 -9.82 -24.00 -3.43
CA LYS A 182 -9.79 -24.01 -1.97
C LYS A 182 -9.01 -22.76 -1.58
N GLU A 183 -9.69 -21.87 -0.88
CA GLU A 183 -9.04 -20.85 -0.10
C GLU A 183 -7.82 -21.46 0.59
N LEU A 184 -6.61 -21.03 0.17
CA LEU A 184 -5.46 -21.22 1.00
C LEU A 184 -5.81 -20.56 2.34
N ARG A 185 -6.05 -21.37 3.36
CA ARG A 185 -5.89 -20.89 4.72
C ARG A 185 -4.39 -20.70 4.86
N THR A 186 -3.92 -19.52 4.49
CA THR A 186 -2.69 -18.99 5.02
C THR A 186 -2.82 -19.10 6.53
N THR A 187 -2.12 -20.08 7.10
CA THR A 187 -1.72 -19.95 8.51
C THR A 187 -1.05 -18.59 8.57
N THR A 188 -1.69 -17.67 9.24
CA THR A 188 -1.17 -16.34 9.51
C THR A 188 0.07 -16.55 10.37
N ILE A 189 1.19 -16.81 9.70
CA ILE A 189 2.48 -16.44 10.24
C ILE A 189 2.34 -14.92 10.26
N LYS A 190 2.31 -14.33 11.44
CA LYS A 190 2.45 -12.89 11.64
C LYS A 190 3.84 -12.53 11.09
N SER A 191 3.96 -12.45 9.76
CA SER A 191 5.09 -11.81 9.15
C SER A 191 4.91 -10.34 9.43
N SER A 192 5.88 -9.76 10.08
CA SER A 192 6.00 -8.34 10.43
C SER A 192 5.97 -7.40 9.21
N SER A 193 5.58 -7.86 8.05
CA SER A 193 5.57 -7.10 6.80
C SER A 193 4.17 -6.79 6.25
N THR A 194 3.14 -6.69 7.10
CA THR A 194 1.77 -6.43 6.65
C THR A 194 1.53 -5.06 6.01
N CYS A 195 2.55 -4.20 5.93
CA CYS A 195 2.41 -2.88 5.29
C CYS A 195 3.55 -2.52 4.34
N SER A 196 4.46 -3.44 4.03
CA SER A 196 5.42 -3.19 2.95
C SER A 196 4.66 -3.17 1.64
N SER A 197 4.82 -2.12 0.89
CA SER A 197 4.22 -1.78 -0.40
C SER A 197 3.39 -2.93 -0.99
N ARG A 198 2.10 -2.99 -0.62
CA ARG A 198 1.16 -3.85 -1.35
C ARG A 198 1.27 -3.44 -2.80
N THR A 199 2.02 -4.20 -3.55
CA THR A 199 2.18 -3.99 -4.99
C THR A 199 0.78 -4.09 -5.55
N SER A 200 0.24 -2.95 -5.99
CA SER A 200 -1.12 -2.84 -6.47
C SER A 200 -1.24 -3.58 -7.80
N HIS A 201 -1.59 -4.86 -7.71
CA HIS A 201 -2.02 -5.60 -8.88
C HIS A 201 -3.43 -5.16 -9.22
N THR A 202 -3.55 -4.14 -10.04
CA THR A 202 -4.81 -3.84 -10.69
C THR A 202 -5.15 -5.02 -11.57
N SER A 203 -6.07 -5.87 -11.12
CA SER A 203 -6.76 -6.78 -12.02
C SER A 203 -7.34 -5.94 -13.15
N ASN A 204 -6.81 -6.10 -14.37
CA ASN A 204 -7.39 -5.54 -15.57
C ASN A 204 -8.71 -6.26 -15.88
N ASN A 205 -9.74 -6.01 -15.07
CA ASN A 205 -11.09 -6.15 -15.52
C ASN A 205 -11.45 -4.84 -16.22
N GLU A 206 -11.13 -4.76 -17.51
CA GLU A 206 -11.70 -3.79 -18.45
C GLU A 206 -13.20 -4.05 -18.63
N ASN A 207 -13.98 -3.88 -17.55
CA ASN A 207 -15.39 -3.59 -17.66
C ASN A 207 -15.58 -2.15 -17.22
N GLU A 208 -15.52 -1.25 -18.19
CA GLU A 208 -15.79 0.19 -18.07
C GLU A 208 -17.27 0.52 -17.73
N ASN A 209 -17.90 -0.23 -16.85
CA ASN A 209 -19.23 0.05 -16.32
C ASN A 209 -19.25 0.08 -14.80
N ASP A 210 -18.26 0.70 -14.18
CA ASP A 210 -18.38 1.14 -12.81
C ASP A 210 -19.34 2.33 -12.75
N VAL A 211 -20.57 2.04 -12.39
CA VAL A 211 -21.56 3.03 -11.96
C VAL A 211 -21.09 3.57 -10.63
N GLU A 212 -20.33 4.68 -10.67
CA GLU A 212 -19.67 5.35 -9.53
C GLU A 212 -20.64 5.96 -8.50
N ASN A 213 -21.93 5.62 -8.49
CA ASN A 213 -22.92 6.30 -7.67
C ASN A 213 -23.48 5.53 -6.47
N ASN A 214 -22.97 4.33 -6.14
CA ASN A 214 -23.53 3.57 -5.02
C ASN A 214 -22.60 3.28 -3.83
N ASP A 215 -21.30 3.59 -3.92
CA ASP A 215 -20.37 3.28 -2.80
C ASP A 215 -20.38 4.32 -1.66
N LEU A 216 -21.11 5.41 -1.78
CA LEU A 216 -21.15 6.49 -0.78
C LEU A 216 -22.36 6.43 0.18
N LEU A 217 -23.28 5.48 0.04
CA LEU A 217 -24.51 5.42 0.83
C LEU A 217 -24.90 4.01 1.29
N GLU A 218 -23.96 3.16 1.64
CA GLU A 218 -24.32 2.01 2.50
C GLU A 218 -24.19 2.42 3.96
N SER A 219 -25.25 3.02 4.49
CA SER A 219 -25.50 3.04 5.92
C SER A 219 -25.90 1.63 6.33
N GLU A 220 -24.95 0.81 6.74
CA GLU A 220 -25.22 -0.47 7.38
C GLU A 220 -25.93 -0.19 8.71
N SER A 221 -27.23 -0.45 8.78
CA SER A 221 -27.95 -0.55 10.03
C SER A 221 -27.54 -1.86 10.70
N ASP A 222 -26.79 -1.77 11.79
CA ASP A 222 -26.46 -2.89 12.67
C ASP A 222 -27.77 -3.49 13.24
N ASN A 223 -28.20 -4.61 12.68
CA ASN A 223 -29.16 -5.48 13.32
C ASN A 223 -28.39 -6.55 14.09
N ASN A 224 -28.17 -6.30 15.38
CA ASN A 224 -27.72 -7.28 16.35
C ASN A 224 -28.81 -8.33 16.56
N GLU A 225 -28.64 -9.53 16.01
CA GLU A 225 -29.32 -10.75 16.53
C GLU A 225 -28.30 -11.51 17.40
N PRO A 226 -28.65 -11.97 18.59
CA PRO A 226 -27.75 -12.66 19.50
C PRO A 226 -27.59 -14.12 19.07
N ASP A 227 -26.39 -14.50 18.67
CA ASP A 227 -26.03 -15.89 18.43
C ASP A 227 -25.94 -16.66 19.74
N GLN A 228 -26.60 -17.85 19.75
CA GLN A 228 -26.62 -18.77 20.87
C GLN A 228 -25.27 -19.48 21.02
N GLU A 229 -24.78 -19.49 22.26
CA GLU A 229 -23.62 -20.25 22.69
C GLU A 229 -23.82 -21.76 22.46
N ASP A 230 -22.97 -22.38 21.64
CA ASP A 230 -22.73 -23.81 21.65
C ASP A 230 -21.38 -24.13 22.27
N ASN A 231 -21.45 -24.64 23.47
CA ASN A 231 -20.38 -25.04 24.35
C ASN A 231 -19.96 -26.49 24.02
N SER A 232 -18.74 -26.71 23.44
CA SER A 232 -18.08 -27.99 23.59
C SER A 232 -16.59 -27.99 23.19
N GLY A 233 -15.73 -28.36 24.14
CA GLY A 233 -14.48 -29.07 23.89
C GLY A 233 -13.21 -28.24 24.08
N SER A 234 -12.68 -28.29 25.31
CA SER A 234 -11.31 -27.88 25.63
C SER A 234 -10.30 -28.87 25.03
N ASP A 235 -9.59 -28.48 23.99
CA ASP A 235 -8.35 -29.14 23.59
C ASP A 235 -7.15 -28.36 24.13
N VAL A 236 -6.44 -29.03 25.03
CA VAL A 236 -5.19 -28.58 25.62
C VAL A 236 -4.10 -28.68 24.54
N TRP A 237 -3.65 -27.55 24.03
CA TRP A 237 -2.47 -27.47 23.19
C TRP A 237 -1.23 -27.39 24.08
N THR A 238 -0.37 -28.39 24.01
CA THR A 238 0.96 -28.36 24.60
C THR A 238 1.85 -27.48 23.75
N ASP A 239 2.37 -26.42 24.37
CA ASP A 239 3.40 -25.55 23.86
C ASP A 239 4.70 -26.35 23.65
N ASP A 240 5.00 -26.76 22.42
CA ASP A 240 6.33 -27.22 22.03
C ASP A 240 7.10 -25.99 21.50
N ASN A 241 7.84 -25.39 22.42
CA ASN A 241 8.73 -24.26 22.20
C ASN A 241 9.97 -24.73 21.43
N SER A 242 9.89 -24.84 20.10
CA SER A 242 11.04 -24.87 19.22
C SER A 242 11.00 -23.60 18.35
N SER A 243 11.75 -22.59 18.78
CA SER A 243 12.10 -21.43 17.96
C SER A 243 13.01 -21.92 16.82
N GLU A 244 12.43 -22.50 15.77
CA GLU A 244 13.06 -22.55 14.47
C GLU A 244 12.96 -21.14 13.88
N GLU A 245 14.10 -20.49 13.71
CA GLU A 245 14.23 -19.29 12.88
C GLU A 245 13.69 -19.68 11.49
N CYS A 246 12.46 -19.29 11.18
CA CYS A 246 11.92 -19.40 9.84
C CYS A 246 12.72 -18.42 8.98
N GLU A 247 13.74 -18.90 8.27
CA GLU A 247 14.36 -18.14 7.20
C GLU A 247 13.23 -17.71 6.24
N GLU A 248 13.01 -16.41 6.10
CA GLU A 248 12.06 -15.88 5.12
C GLU A 248 12.50 -16.40 3.75
N GLN A 249 11.68 -17.24 3.15
CA GLN A 249 11.98 -17.81 1.83
C GLN A 249 11.78 -16.73 0.78
N GLU A 250 12.87 -16.28 0.17
CA GLU A 250 12.84 -15.32 -0.92
C GLU A 250 12.86 -16.05 -2.27
N ILE A 251 12.01 -15.64 -3.20
CA ILE A 251 11.96 -16.15 -4.58
C ILE A 251 12.23 -14.99 -5.52
N TYR A 252 13.27 -15.13 -6.34
CA TYR A 252 13.66 -14.07 -7.25
C TYR A 252 13.32 -14.39 -8.71
N ALA A 253 12.79 -13.39 -9.42
CA ALA A 253 12.86 -13.32 -10.87
C ALA A 253 14.10 -12.52 -11.29
N THR A 254 14.94 -13.09 -12.15
CA THR A 254 16.18 -12.48 -12.64
C THR A 254 16.03 -12.11 -14.11
N ILE A 255 16.06 -10.81 -14.40
CA ILE A 255 16.05 -10.26 -15.77
C ILE A 255 17.52 -10.03 -16.19
N PRO A 256 17.96 -10.54 -17.35
CA PRO A 256 19.36 -10.48 -17.75
C PRO A 256 19.94 -9.08 -17.77
N GLU A 257 19.21 -8.11 -18.33
CA GLU A 257 19.56 -6.70 -18.42
C GLU A 257 18.30 -5.84 -18.20
N PHE A 258 18.43 -4.81 -17.33
CA PHE A 258 17.30 -3.92 -17.07
C PHE A 258 17.80 -2.46 -16.88
N PRO A 259 17.14 -1.46 -17.51
CA PRO A 259 17.49 -0.06 -17.30
C PRO A 259 17.05 0.39 -15.91
N VAL A 260 17.99 0.99 -15.17
CA VAL A 260 17.77 1.45 -13.80
C VAL A 260 18.28 2.87 -13.62
N GLN A 261 17.68 3.61 -12.71
CA GLN A 261 18.27 4.80 -12.12
C GLN A 261 18.86 4.42 -10.76
N ILE A 262 20.08 4.84 -10.52
CA ILE A 262 20.77 4.71 -9.24
C ILE A 262 20.73 6.08 -8.57
N ILE A 263 20.08 6.18 -7.42
CA ILE A 263 20.04 7.38 -6.60
C ILE A 263 21.02 7.19 -5.45
N CYS A 264 22.06 8.02 -5.39
CA CYS A 264 23.05 7.99 -4.34
C CYS A 264 22.72 9.05 -3.28
N MET A 265 22.48 8.59 -2.07
CA MET A 265 22.14 9.45 -0.93
C MET A 265 22.88 9.01 0.32
N GLU A 266 22.78 9.78 1.40
CA GLU A 266 23.35 9.40 2.69
C GLU A 266 22.84 8.04 3.13
N ASN A 267 23.69 7.29 3.82
CA ASN A 267 23.30 6.03 4.43
C ASN A 267 22.53 6.33 5.74
N CYS A 268 21.26 5.98 5.77
CA CYS A 268 20.49 5.98 7.01
C CYS A 268 20.72 4.67 7.77
N GLU A 269 20.65 4.71 9.12
CA GLU A 269 20.95 3.55 9.94
C GLU A 269 19.89 2.46 9.81
N ASN A 270 18.60 2.85 9.96
CA ASN A 270 17.52 1.88 9.86
C ASN A 270 16.18 2.57 9.61
N THR A 271 15.13 1.78 9.39
CA THR A 271 13.76 2.24 9.19
C THR A 271 13.04 2.49 10.51
N PHE A 272 11.97 3.27 10.45
CA PHE A 272 11.06 3.43 11.59
C PHE A 272 10.28 2.15 11.87
N ASP A 273 10.02 1.35 10.84
CA ASP A 273 9.42 0.03 10.92
C ASP A 273 10.24 -0.91 11.81
N ASP A 274 11.51 -1.08 11.47
CA ASP A 274 12.44 -1.90 12.26
C ASP A 274 12.62 -1.37 13.69
N LEU A 275 12.58 -0.04 13.86
CA LEU A 275 12.64 0.57 15.17
C LEU A 275 11.41 0.20 16.02
N ILE A 276 10.21 0.18 15.44
CA ILE A 276 8.97 -0.18 16.14
C ILE A 276 8.97 -1.68 16.50
N ILE A 277 9.40 -2.53 15.58
CA ILE A 277 9.40 -3.99 15.79
C ILE A 277 10.38 -4.40 16.89
N ASN A 278 11.59 -3.84 16.85
CA ASN A 278 12.67 -4.29 17.72
C ASN A 278 12.81 -3.54 19.04
N ASN A 279 11.99 -2.50 19.28
CA ASN A 279 12.11 -1.67 20.47
C ASN A 279 10.76 -1.27 21.04
N GLU A 280 10.64 -1.34 22.35
CA GLU A 280 9.54 -0.69 23.07
C GLU A 280 9.80 0.82 23.13
N LEU A 281 9.18 1.58 22.26
CA LEU A 281 9.30 3.04 22.26
C LEU A 281 8.52 3.66 23.41
N THR A 282 9.18 4.49 24.18
CA THR A 282 8.50 5.31 25.20
C THR A 282 7.56 6.32 24.55
N HIS A 283 6.56 6.79 25.30
CA HIS A 283 5.67 7.87 24.82
C HIS A 283 6.43 9.10 24.30
N GLY A 284 7.55 9.44 24.95
CA GLY A 284 8.37 10.57 24.52
C GLY A 284 9.02 10.35 23.16
N GLU A 285 9.51 9.14 22.92
CA GLU A 285 10.12 8.75 21.63
C GLU A 285 9.11 8.73 20.51
N TRP A 286 7.92 8.14 20.72
CA TRP A 286 6.83 8.17 19.77
C TRP A 286 6.47 9.60 19.34
N PHE A 287 6.20 10.47 20.31
CA PHE A 287 5.80 11.85 20.00
C PHE A 287 6.92 12.67 19.38
N SER A 288 8.18 12.38 19.71
CA SER A 288 9.32 12.99 19.04
C SER A 288 9.40 12.57 17.58
N ALA A 289 9.30 11.28 17.30
CA ALA A 289 9.32 10.74 15.93
C ALA A 289 8.20 11.35 15.08
N LEU A 290 6.96 11.25 15.56
CA LEU A 290 5.80 11.79 14.84
C LEU A 290 5.89 13.30 14.64
N PHE A 291 6.39 14.05 15.65
CA PHE A 291 6.57 15.49 15.51
C PHE A 291 7.62 15.85 14.44
N GLN A 292 8.74 15.14 14.40
CA GLN A 292 9.74 15.34 13.36
C GLN A 292 9.16 15.05 11.96
N ILE A 293 8.42 13.95 11.80
CA ILE A 293 7.74 13.59 10.53
C ILE A 293 6.73 14.69 10.14
N ILE A 294 5.92 15.18 11.07
CA ILE A 294 4.99 16.30 10.84
C ILE A 294 5.75 17.53 10.33
N MET A 295 6.91 17.87 10.95
CA MET A 295 7.70 19.02 10.51
C MET A 295 8.33 18.82 9.13
N VAL A 296 8.70 17.57 8.76
CA VAL A 296 9.15 17.24 7.39
C VAL A 296 8.02 17.51 6.40
N LEU A 297 6.85 16.96 6.65
CA LEU A 297 5.69 17.13 5.76
C LEU A 297 5.29 18.61 5.62
N ILE A 298 5.23 19.36 6.73
CA ILE A 298 4.96 20.81 6.71
C ILE A 298 5.98 21.54 5.83
N THR A 299 7.25 21.17 5.96
CA THR A 299 8.33 21.82 5.21
C THR A 299 8.19 21.55 3.71
N TYR A 300 8.00 20.29 3.33
CA TYR A 300 7.87 19.90 1.92
C TYR A 300 6.58 20.43 1.30
N GLN A 301 5.46 20.39 2.03
CA GLN A 301 4.18 20.98 1.57
C GLN A 301 4.29 22.49 1.34
N LYS A 302 4.93 23.20 2.27
CA LYS A 302 5.16 24.65 2.14
C LYS A 302 6.08 24.97 0.96
N ALA A 303 7.19 24.28 0.85
CA ALA A 303 8.22 24.60 -0.15
C ALA A 303 7.80 24.18 -1.56
N PHE A 304 7.15 23.03 -1.71
CA PHE A 304 6.97 22.36 -3.00
C PHE A 304 5.52 21.98 -3.32
N SER A 305 4.54 22.30 -2.46
CA SER A 305 3.15 21.79 -2.57
C SER A 305 3.12 20.24 -2.65
N PHE A 306 3.93 19.62 -1.83
CA PHE A 306 4.29 18.19 -1.89
C PHE A 306 3.25 17.28 -1.24
N THR A 307 3.03 16.12 -1.84
CA THR A 307 2.41 14.94 -1.22
C THR A 307 3.26 13.71 -1.54
N HIS A 308 3.51 12.87 -0.54
CA HIS A 308 4.31 11.65 -0.70
C HIS A 308 3.52 10.54 -1.39
N ASN A 309 2.28 10.37 -0.96
CA ASN A 309 1.29 9.41 -1.45
C ASN A 309 1.62 7.92 -1.23
N ASP A 310 2.73 7.63 -0.56
CA ASP A 310 3.12 6.28 -0.15
C ASP A 310 3.92 6.30 1.16
N LEU A 311 3.53 7.17 2.11
CA LEU A 311 4.23 7.29 3.39
C LEU A 311 3.82 6.15 4.32
N HIS A 312 4.76 5.27 4.63
CA HIS A 312 4.62 4.19 5.61
C HIS A 312 5.91 4.05 6.42
N THR A 313 5.92 3.21 7.44
CA THR A 313 7.02 3.07 8.40
C THR A 313 8.37 2.72 7.76
N ASN A 314 8.38 1.94 6.67
CA ASN A 314 9.61 1.62 5.92
C ASN A 314 10.14 2.79 5.07
N ASN A 315 9.32 3.79 4.75
CA ASN A 315 9.74 5.01 4.04
C ASN A 315 10.12 6.15 4.97
N VAL A 316 10.10 5.89 6.27
CA VAL A 316 10.67 6.76 7.31
C VAL A 316 11.92 6.11 7.84
N MET A 317 13.07 6.78 7.70
CA MET A 317 14.35 6.33 8.21
C MET A 317 14.84 7.23 9.32
N TYR A 318 15.87 6.81 10.03
CA TYR A 318 16.53 7.65 11.02
C TYR A 318 18.05 7.49 10.97
N ASN A 319 18.72 8.52 11.49
CA ASN A 319 20.13 8.51 11.84
C ASN A 319 20.32 8.86 13.30
N SER A 320 21.32 8.26 13.95
CA SER A 320 21.73 8.61 15.30
C SER A 320 22.28 10.04 15.39
N THR A 321 22.11 10.67 16.54
CA THR A 321 22.62 12.01 16.82
C THR A 321 22.97 12.21 18.27
N ASP A 322 24.02 13.01 18.53
CA ASP A 322 24.37 13.49 19.86
C ASP A 322 23.56 14.73 20.28
N GLU A 323 22.87 15.36 19.35
CA GLU A 323 22.02 16.53 19.59
C GLU A 323 20.84 16.12 20.46
N LYS A 324 20.67 16.74 21.63
CA LYS A 324 19.59 16.41 22.56
C LYS A 324 18.24 16.96 22.11
N TYR A 325 18.24 18.04 21.35
CA TYR A 325 17.04 18.74 20.93
C TYR A 325 17.19 19.26 19.51
N ILE A 326 16.09 19.20 18.73
CA ILE A 326 15.93 19.96 17.50
C ILE A 326 15.05 21.16 17.81
N TYR A 327 15.46 22.33 17.32
CA TYR A 327 14.65 23.56 17.43
C TYR A 327 14.06 23.89 16.07
N TYR A 328 12.74 23.98 16.00
CA TYR A 328 12.02 24.44 14.81
C TYR A 328 11.41 25.81 15.03
N CYS A 329 11.23 26.57 13.94
CA CYS A 329 10.41 27.79 13.90
C CYS A 329 9.43 27.66 12.74
N TYR A 330 8.14 27.67 13.04
CA TYR A 330 7.06 27.65 12.07
C TYR A 330 5.92 28.57 12.52
N ARG A 331 5.43 29.44 11.61
CA ARG A 331 4.43 30.48 11.90
C ARG A 331 4.80 31.33 13.13
N LYS A 332 6.11 31.65 13.27
CA LYS A 332 6.69 32.40 14.39
C LYS A 332 6.58 31.70 15.77
N THR A 333 6.08 30.47 15.81
CA THR A 333 6.10 29.62 16.98
C THR A 333 7.39 28.80 16.99
N TYR A 334 8.03 28.75 18.15
CA TYR A 334 9.24 27.95 18.34
C TYR A 334 8.90 26.65 19.01
N TYR A 335 9.56 25.58 18.60
CA TYR A 335 9.39 24.24 19.15
C TYR A 335 10.73 23.70 19.57
N LYS A 336 10.77 23.05 20.74
CA LYS A 336 11.92 22.33 21.28
C LYS A 336 11.57 20.87 21.36
N VAL A 337 12.12 20.06 20.48
CA VAL A 337 11.79 18.64 20.30
C VAL A 337 12.97 17.82 20.80
N PRO A 338 12.82 16.96 21.80
CA PRO A 338 13.88 16.04 22.21
C PRO A 338 14.10 15.01 21.11
N THR A 339 15.36 14.71 20.77
CA THR A 339 15.69 13.76 19.70
C THR A 339 15.63 12.31 20.16
N TYR A 340 15.83 12.06 21.43
CA TYR A 340 16.10 10.72 21.97
C TYR A 340 17.21 9.99 21.19
N GLY A 341 18.17 10.76 20.67
CA GLY A 341 19.30 10.25 19.90
C GLY A 341 19.01 9.95 18.44
N ARG A 342 17.84 10.38 17.88
CA ARG A 342 17.45 10.05 16.50
C ARG A 342 16.93 11.27 15.75
N ILE A 343 17.32 11.38 14.47
CA ILE A 343 16.78 12.35 13.51
C ILE A 343 16.07 11.56 12.41
N PHE A 344 14.75 11.76 12.29
CA PHE A 344 13.93 11.07 11.31
C PHE A 344 13.93 11.78 9.96
N LYS A 345 13.92 11.00 8.89
CA LYS A 345 13.98 11.41 7.50
C LYS A 345 12.97 10.61 6.66
N ILE A 346 12.46 11.21 5.60
CA ILE A 346 11.54 10.55 4.66
C ILE A 346 12.30 10.25 3.37
N ILE A 347 12.08 9.05 2.81
CA ILE A 347 12.70 8.56 1.57
C ILE A 347 11.62 7.99 0.63
N ASP A 348 12.03 7.57 -0.57
CA ASP A 348 11.19 6.96 -1.60
C ASP A 348 10.07 7.89 -2.09
N PHE A 349 10.44 8.86 -2.89
CA PHE A 349 9.53 9.84 -3.48
C PHE A 349 8.96 9.38 -4.83
N GLY A 350 9.05 8.08 -5.14
CA GLY A 350 8.64 7.52 -6.42
C GLY A 350 7.15 7.68 -6.76
N ARG A 351 6.30 7.92 -5.76
CA ARG A 351 4.86 8.23 -5.92
C ARG A 351 4.50 9.68 -5.60
N ALA A 352 5.50 10.52 -5.38
CA ALA A 352 5.25 11.90 -5.00
C ALA A 352 4.61 12.73 -6.11
N ILE A 353 3.84 13.73 -5.67
CA ILE A 353 3.34 14.83 -6.50
C ILE A 353 3.81 16.12 -5.86
N TYR A 354 4.51 16.97 -6.62
CA TYR A 354 5.05 18.23 -6.13
C TYR A 354 5.25 19.26 -7.24
N LYS A 355 5.49 20.50 -6.86
CA LYS A 355 5.77 21.60 -7.80
C LYS A 355 7.11 22.23 -7.52
N PHE A 356 7.83 22.54 -8.58
CA PHE A 356 9.08 23.29 -8.53
C PHE A 356 9.15 24.25 -9.71
N ASP A 357 9.41 25.55 -9.44
CA ASP A 357 9.48 26.61 -10.44
C ASP A 357 8.29 26.64 -11.41
N GLY A 358 7.07 26.58 -10.84
CA GLY A 358 5.81 26.55 -11.58
C GLY A 358 5.49 25.22 -12.29
N LYS A 359 6.47 24.31 -12.42
CA LYS A 359 6.27 23.02 -13.08
C LYS A 359 5.76 21.97 -12.09
N LEU A 360 4.73 21.22 -12.52
CA LEU A 360 4.23 20.06 -11.80
C LEU A 360 5.05 18.82 -12.15
N PHE A 361 5.48 18.10 -11.12
CA PHE A 361 6.05 16.76 -11.20
C PHE A 361 5.07 15.79 -10.56
N CYS A 362 4.62 14.84 -11.33
CA CYS A 362 3.62 13.87 -10.92
C CYS A 362 4.04 12.50 -11.42
N SER A 363 4.26 11.55 -10.52
CA SER A 363 4.69 10.20 -10.87
C SER A 363 3.84 9.59 -12.00
N ASP A 364 4.47 8.87 -12.91
CA ASP A 364 3.79 8.12 -13.97
C ASP A 364 3.00 6.90 -13.43
N SER A 365 3.06 6.64 -12.12
CA SER A 365 2.17 5.70 -11.43
C SER A 365 0.70 6.10 -11.54
N TYR A 366 0.40 7.39 -11.77
CA TYR A 366 -0.96 7.90 -11.90
C TYR A 366 -1.47 7.96 -13.35
N GLN A 367 -0.63 7.64 -14.35
CA GLN A 367 -1.07 7.62 -15.75
C GLN A 367 -2.12 6.52 -16.00
N PRO A 368 -3.00 6.68 -17.00
CA PRO A 368 -3.97 5.65 -17.36
C PRO A 368 -3.31 4.27 -17.57
N GLY A 369 -3.85 3.24 -16.93
CA GLY A 369 -3.31 1.87 -16.97
C GLY A 369 -2.10 1.61 -16.07
N ALA A 370 -1.70 2.57 -15.24
CA ALA A 370 -0.71 2.37 -14.18
C ALA A 370 -1.39 2.03 -12.83
N ASP A 371 -0.59 1.63 -11.86
CA ASP A 371 -1.03 1.07 -10.58
C ASP A 371 -1.93 2.04 -9.79
N ALA A 372 -1.55 3.31 -9.77
CA ALA A 372 -2.26 4.35 -9.03
C ALA A 372 -3.21 5.20 -9.90
N ALA A 373 -3.55 4.76 -11.12
CA ALA A 373 -4.34 5.53 -12.09
C ALA A 373 -5.72 5.97 -11.59
N THR A 374 -6.28 5.30 -10.58
CA THR A 374 -7.60 5.61 -10.02
C THR A 374 -7.55 6.34 -8.68
N GLN A 375 -6.36 6.60 -8.13
CA GLN A 375 -6.22 7.28 -6.85
C GLN A 375 -6.63 8.75 -6.95
N TYR A 376 -6.15 9.45 -7.98
CA TYR A 376 -6.44 10.85 -8.23
C TYR A 376 -7.03 11.06 -9.63
N ASN A 377 -7.63 12.21 -9.85
CA ASN A 377 -8.01 12.69 -11.18
C ASN A 377 -7.56 14.15 -11.34
N THR A 378 -6.27 14.33 -11.59
CA THR A 378 -5.58 15.62 -11.63
C THR A 378 -4.55 15.66 -12.77
N GLU A 379 -4.03 16.87 -13.06
CA GLU A 379 -2.98 17.02 -14.07
C GLU A 379 -1.69 16.26 -13.65
N PRO A 380 -0.91 15.73 -14.61
CA PRO A 380 -1.08 15.83 -16.06
C PRO A 380 -2.02 14.75 -16.66
N TYR A 381 -2.59 13.87 -15.83
CA TYR A 381 -3.39 12.71 -16.24
C TYR A 381 -4.89 12.91 -16.07
N PHE A 382 -5.34 14.18 -16.08
CA PHE A 382 -6.73 14.55 -15.84
C PHE A 382 -7.68 13.99 -16.91
N ASN A 383 -8.76 13.34 -16.46
CA ASN A 383 -9.84 12.85 -17.31
C ASN A 383 -11.09 13.73 -17.10
N GLU A 384 -11.49 14.48 -18.13
CA GLU A 384 -12.65 15.39 -18.10
C GLU A 384 -13.99 14.68 -17.87
N LYS A 385 -14.06 13.35 -18.11
CA LYS A 385 -15.28 12.56 -17.91
C LYS A 385 -15.51 12.18 -16.45
N LYS A 386 -14.52 12.38 -15.59
CA LYS A 386 -14.58 12.06 -14.16
C LYS A 386 -14.48 13.31 -13.30
N PRO A 387 -15.05 13.30 -12.09
CA PRO A 387 -14.85 14.41 -11.15
C PRO A 387 -13.36 14.62 -10.86
N ARG A 388 -12.94 15.88 -10.73
CA ARG A 388 -11.58 16.23 -10.34
C ARG A 388 -11.34 15.78 -8.89
N LEU A 389 -10.21 15.15 -8.66
CA LEU A 389 -9.75 14.74 -7.34
C LEU A 389 -8.26 15.07 -7.22
N GLU A 390 -7.98 16.12 -6.47
CA GLU A 390 -6.62 16.61 -6.25
C GLU A 390 -5.95 15.88 -5.07
N PRO A 391 -4.61 15.75 -5.07
CA PRO A 391 -3.86 15.32 -3.88
C PRO A 391 -4.17 16.22 -2.69
N ASN A 392 -4.31 15.64 -1.50
CA ASN A 392 -4.56 16.38 -0.28
C ASN A 392 -3.49 16.12 0.78
N TYR A 393 -3.29 17.10 1.67
CA TYR A 393 -2.22 17.06 2.67
C TYR A 393 -2.50 16.16 3.88
N SER A 394 -3.68 15.57 3.96
CA SER A 394 -4.03 14.61 5.02
C SER A 394 -3.65 13.19 4.66
N PHE A 395 -3.42 12.91 3.37
CA PHE A 395 -3.16 11.57 2.87
C PHE A 395 -1.96 10.90 3.59
N ASP A 396 -0.83 11.61 3.67
CA ASP A 396 0.43 11.05 4.13
C ASP A 396 0.38 10.62 5.60
N LEU A 397 -0.24 11.42 6.48
CA LEU A 397 -0.40 11.04 7.89
C LEU A 397 -1.37 9.88 8.09
N CYS A 398 -2.47 9.84 7.34
CA CYS A 398 -3.39 8.72 7.39
C CYS A 398 -2.70 7.43 6.91
N ARG A 399 -1.96 7.48 5.81
CA ARG A 399 -1.25 6.30 5.29
C ARG A 399 -0.16 5.82 6.25
N LEU A 400 0.57 6.74 6.88
CA LEU A 400 1.54 6.42 7.93
C LEU A 400 0.84 5.76 9.13
N ALA A 401 -0.28 6.33 9.59
CA ALA A 401 -1.04 5.75 10.69
C ALA A 401 -1.52 4.33 10.37
N CYS A 402 -1.99 4.10 9.14
CA CYS A 402 -2.37 2.77 8.67
C CYS A 402 -1.22 1.75 8.76
N SER A 403 0.03 2.18 8.57
CA SER A 403 1.19 1.28 8.69
C SER A 403 1.65 1.06 10.14
N ILE A 404 1.27 1.94 11.06
CA ILE A 404 1.57 1.80 12.49
C ILE A 404 0.48 1.03 13.23
N PHE A 405 -0.74 1.03 12.72
CA PHE A 405 -1.95 0.62 13.42
C PHE A 405 -1.82 -0.76 14.10
N ASP A 406 -1.44 -1.76 13.34
CA ASP A 406 -1.39 -3.15 13.80
C ASP A 406 -0.23 -3.43 14.79
N TYR A 407 0.73 -2.49 14.92
CA TYR A 407 1.81 -2.60 15.92
C TYR A 407 1.38 -2.17 17.32
N ILE A 408 0.36 -1.32 17.42
CA ILE A 408 -0.04 -0.72 18.71
C ILE A 408 -1.49 -1.00 19.08
N ILE A 409 -2.29 -1.55 18.17
CA ILE A 409 -3.71 -1.88 18.38
C ILE A 409 -3.89 -3.34 17.98
N GLU A 410 -3.97 -4.22 18.98
CA GLU A 410 -4.11 -5.66 18.75
C GLU A 410 -5.57 -6.05 18.50
N ASP A 411 -6.51 -5.41 19.22
CA ASP A 411 -7.94 -5.69 19.12
C ASP A 411 -8.75 -4.38 19.11
N LEU A 412 -9.60 -4.23 18.11
CA LEU A 412 -10.50 -3.07 17.99
C LEU A 412 -11.57 -3.06 19.08
N ASP A 413 -11.98 -4.22 19.58
CA ASP A 413 -13.02 -4.36 20.61
C ASP A 413 -12.54 -3.82 21.97
N GLU A 414 -11.23 -3.74 22.20
CA GLU A 414 -10.65 -3.12 23.39
C GLU A 414 -10.76 -1.59 23.39
N ILE A 415 -10.96 -0.97 22.22
CA ILE A 415 -11.10 0.48 22.07
C ILE A 415 -12.56 0.90 22.32
N THR A 416 -13.05 0.71 23.54
CA THR A 416 -14.41 1.14 23.93
C THR A 416 -14.51 2.64 24.22
N ASP A 417 -13.42 3.26 24.67
CA ASP A 417 -13.33 4.70 24.97
C ASP A 417 -11.95 5.23 24.58
N LEU A 418 -11.89 5.96 23.48
CA LEU A 418 -10.64 6.58 22.98
C LEU A 418 -10.02 7.57 23.97
N ASP A 419 -10.81 8.20 24.84
CA ASP A 419 -10.28 9.14 25.83
C ASP A 419 -9.58 8.42 27.00
N ALA A 420 -9.85 7.13 27.19
CA ALA A 420 -9.20 6.29 28.17
C ALA A 420 -7.94 5.60 27.63
N CYS A 421 -7.73 5.58 26.31
CA CYS A 421 -6.58 4.96 25.68
C CYS A 421 -5.28 5.77 25.89
N GLU A 422 -4.16 5.10 25.70
CA GLU A 422 -2.86 5.79 25.65
C GLU A 422 -2.85 6.85 24.53
N PRO A 423 -2.22 8.00 24.76
CA PRO A 423 -2.24 9.10 23.80
C PRO A 423 -1.72 8.73 22.40
N ILE A 424 -0.79 7.77 22.29
CA ILE A 424 -0.29 7.31 21.00
C ILE A 424 -1.34 6.48 20.26
N VAL A 425 -2.01 5.56 20.95
CA VAL A 425 -3.11 4.75 20.41
C VAL A 425 -4.21 5.67 19.89
N LYS A 426 -4.62 6.66 20.70
CA LYS A 426 -5.63 7.64 20.32
C LYS A 426 -5.27 8.38 19.02
N ILE A 427 -4.04 8.88 18.90
CA ILE A 427 -3.62 9.64 17.71
C ILE A 427 -3.61 8.76 16.46
N ILE A 428 -3.04 7.56 16.54
CA ILE A 428 -2.96 6.66 15.39
C ILE A 428 -4.36 6.21 14.97
N TYR A 429 -5.23 5.88 15.93
CA TYR A 429 -6.62 5.55 15.62
C TYR A 429 -7.34 6.72 14.95
N GLU A 430 -7.24 7.94 15.49
CA GLU A 430 -7.88 9.12 14.92
C GLU A 430 -7.36 9.46 13.52
N TRP A 431 -6.06 9.27 13.24
CA TRP A 431 -5.52 9.49 11.89
C TRP A 431 -6.02 8.46 10.88
N CYS A 432 -6.51 7.31 11.33
CA CYS A 432 -7.18 6.31 10.50
C CYS A 432 -8.68 6.55 10.34
N LEU A 433 -9.25 7.65 10.87
CA LEU A 433 -10.65 7.99 10.65
C LEU A 433 -10.82 8.81 9.38
N ASP A 434 -11.88 8.51 8.64
CA ASP A 434 -12.33 9.32 7.52
C ASP A 434 -13.07 10.60 7.99
N ASP A 435 -13.52 11.42 7.06
CA ASP A 435 -14.23 12.68 7.34
C ASP A 435 -15.56 12.47 8.08
N ASN A 436 -16.10 11.26 8.09
CA ASN A 436 -17.31 10.86 8.82
C ASN A 436 -17.01 10.21 10.17
N GLY A 437 -15.74 10.06 10.54
CA GLY A 437 -15.32 9.41 11.78
C GLY A 437 -15.35 7.88 11.70
N ILE A 438 -15.29 7.31 10.49
CA ILE A 438 -15.27 5.86 10.27
C ILE A 438 -13.82 5.41 10.05
N ASN A 439 -13.41 4.30 10.69
CA ASN A 439 -12.08 3.73 10.50
C ASN A 439 -11.88 3.28 9.05
N ILE A 440 -10.81 3.75 8.40
CA ILE A 440 -10.51 3.49 6.99
C ILE A 440 -9.91 2.08 6.77
N LEU A 441 -9.25 1.50 7.79
CA LEU A 441 -8.61 0.19 7.69
C LEU A 441 -9.58 -0.95 7.91
N TYR A 442 -10.32 -0.91 9.02
CA TYR A 442 -11.11 -2.04 9.50
C TYR A 442 -12.58 -1.68 9.65
N LYS A 443 -13.43 -2.69 9.45
CA LYS A 443 -14.82 -2.66 9.86
C LYS A 443 -14.92 -2.98 11.35
N ASN A 444 -16.09 -2.74 11.96
CA ASN A 444 -16.32 -3.01 13.39
C ASN A 444 -16.11 -4.49 13.77
N ASN A 445 -16.19 -5.40 12.80
CA ASN A 445 -15.94 -6.83 13.01
C ASN A 445 -14.48 -7.26 12.78
N GLY A 446 -13.55 -6.33 12.72
CA GLY A 446 -12.11 -6.60 12.51
C GLY A 446 -11.71 -6.98 11.07
N VAL A 447 -12.68 -7.07 10.14
CA VAL A 447 -12.37 -7.36 8.73
C VAL A 447 -11.85 -6.10 8.04
N GLU A 448 -10.83 -6.25 7.21
CA GLU A 448 -10.27 -5.16 6.40
C GLU A 448 -11.37 -4.50 5.54
N ARG A 449 -11.50 -3.17 5.65
CA ARG A 449 -12.54 -2.42 4.95
C ARG A 449 -12.25 -2.25 3.45
N TYR A 450 -11.02 -1.92 3.13
CA TYR A 450 -10.60 -1.63 1.76
C TYR A 450 -9.30 -2.38 1.44
N PRO A 451 -9.38 -3.63 0.94
CA PRO A 451 -8.19 -4.41 0.63
C PRO A 451 -7.39 -3.77 -0.51
N ASP A 452 -6.09 -4.04 -0.51
CA ASP A 452 -5.13 -3.68 -1.54
C ASP A 452 -5.10 -2.17 -1.87
N PHE A 453 -4.99 -1.83 -3.13
CA PHE A 453 -4.93 -0.45 -3.60
C PHE A 453 -6.23 0.34 -3.37
N LYS A 454 -7.34 -0.33 -3.05
CA LYS A 454 -8.61 0.34 -2.71
C LYS A 454 -8.43 1.24 -1.48
N LEU A 455 -7.58 0.88 -0.53
CA LEU A 455 -7.25 1.72 0.64
C LEU A 455 -6.71 3.09 0.21
N TYR A 456 -5.71 3.14 -0.69
CA TYR A 456 -5.13 4.38 -1.20
C TYR A 456 -6.19 5.27 -1.87
N LYS A 457 -7.03 4.66 -2.70
CA LYS A 457 -8.13 5.34 -3.37
C LYS A 457 -9.13 5.95 -2.38
N MET A 458 -9.43 5.24 -1.28
CA MET A 458 -10.39 5.72 -0.29
C MET A 458 -9.79 6.77 0.63
N ILE A 459 -8.53 6.64 1.06
CA ILE A 459 -7.82 7.72 1.79
C ILE A 459 -7.86 9.01 0.98
N ALA A 460 -7.53 8.95 -0.31
CA ALA A 460 -7.54 10.13 -1.18
C ALA A 460 -8.91 10.82 -1.29
N ARG A 461 -10.01 10.06 -1.17
CA ARG A 461 -11.38 10.56 -1.32
C ARG A 461 -12.06 10.98 -0.05
N CYS A 462 -11.71 10.35 1.08
CA CYS A 462 -12.52 10.43 2.28
C CYS A 462 -11.76 11.00 3.49
N VAL A 463 -10.44 11.28 3.38
CA VAL A 463 -9.64 11.73 4.52
C VAL A 463 -9.04 13.11 4.23
N HIS A 464 -9.56 14.17 4.89
CA HIS A 464 -9.14 15.56 4.64
C HIS A 464 -8.80 16.35 5.91
N HIS A 465 -9.05 15.79 7.11
CA HIS A 465 -8.91 16.54 8.36
C HIS A 465 -7.58 16.37 9.09
N HIS A 466 -6.72 15.43 8.65
CA HIS A 466 -5.46 15.08 9.32
C HIS A 466 -4.24 15.77 8.70
N THR A 467 -4.36 17.05 8.34
CA THR A 467 -3.20 17.78 7.79
C THR A 467 -2.08 17.91 8.84
N PRO A 468 -0.80 17.83 8.44
CA PRO A 468 0.33 18.03 9.36
C PRO A 468 0.25 19.33 10.16
N GLN A 469 -0.25 20.41 9.53
CA GLN A 469 -0.43 21.71 10.19
C GLN A 469 -1.48 21.66 11.31
N ALA A 470 -2.57 20.92 11.12
CA ALA A 470 -3.62 20.77 12.12
C ALA A 470 -3.12 20.01 13.35
N GLN A 471 -2.18 19.08 13.17
CA GLN A 471 -1.63 18.29 14.28
C GLN A 471 -0.89 19.15 15.29
N LEU A 472 -0.28 20.27 14.88
CA LEU A 472 0.42 21.18 15.80
C LEU A 472 -0.51 21.84 16.83
N GLU A 473 -1.83 21.83 16.60
CA GLU A 473 -2.83 22.36 17.53
C GLU A 473 -3.27 21.33 18.60
N ARG A 474 -2.85 20.09 18.49
CA ARG A 474 -3.14 19.06 19.51
C ARG A 474 -2.27 19.25 20.75
N GLU A 475 -2.83 18.95 21.91
CA GLU A 475 -2.14 19.14 23.21
C GLU A 475 -0.86 18.31 23.29
N GLU A 476 -0.85 17.13 22.69
CA GLU A 476 0.29 16.20 22.65
C GLU A 476 1.49 16.80 21.93
N PHE A 477 1.28 17.66 20.96
CA PHE A 477 2.31 18.34 20.16
C PHE A 477 2.54 19.79 20.63
N LYS A 478 1.52 20.49 21.14
CA LYS A 478 1.68 21.82 21.73
C LYS A 478 2.70 21.86 22.87
N ARG A 479 2.87 20.77 23.60
CA ARG A 479 3.86 20.66 24.67
C ARG A 479 5.30 20.94 24.21
N PHE A 480 5.62 20.77 22.94
CA PHE A 480 6.91 21.13 22.36
C PHE A 480 7.08 22.62 22.10
N SER A 481 5.98 23.40 22.12
CA SER A 481 6.01 24.84 21.91
C SER A 481 6.73 25.54 23.05
N VAL A 482 7.64 26.44 22.70
CA VAL A 482 8.43 27.22 23.66
C VAL A 482 8.50 28.69 23.26
N SER A 483 8.79 29.54 24.24
CA SER A 483 9.08 30.94 23.92
C SER A 483 10.41 31.05 23.18
N LYS A 484 10.57 32.06 22.32
CA LYS A 484 11.84 32.33 21.64
C LYS A 484 13.01 32.48 22.61
N SER A 485 12.77 33.07 23.77
CA SER A 485 13.77 33.28 24.81
C SER A 485 14.25 31.97 25.48
N SER A 486 13.50 30.88 25.30
CA SER A 486 13.87 29.55 25.83
C SER A 486 14.79 28.80 24.88
N VAL A 487 15.03 29.29 23.67
CA VAL A 487 16.03 28.72 22.76
C VAL A 487 17.40 29.30 23.13
N PRO A 488 18.39 28.47 23.49
CA PRO A 488 19.70 28.95 23.88
C PRO A 488 20.40 29.72 22.75
N PRO A 489 21.18 30.76 23.06
CA PRO A 489 21.93 31.47 22.05
C PRO A 489 22.96 30.55 21.35
N GLY A 490 22.98 30.58 20.04
CA GLY A 490 23.92 29.76 19.26
C GLY A 490 23.37 28.42 18.76
N GLU A 491 22.21 27.99 19.24
CA GLU A 491 21.55 26.78 18.74
C GLU A 491 21.12 26.92 17.28
N ASN A 492 21.21 25.83 16.55
CA ASN A 492 20.70 25.74 15.20
C ASN A 492 19.17 25.64 15.22
N ILE A 493 18.50 26.62 14.59
CA ILE A 493 17.04 26.61 14.46
C ILE A 493 16.73 26.27 13.01
N VAL A 494 15.96 25.20 12.80
CA VAL A 494 15.32 24.88 11.53
C VAL A 494 14.19 25.91 11.33
N ASN A 495 14.48 26.97 10.63
CA ASN A 495 13.51 28.05 10.40
C ASN A 495 12.71 27.80 9.14
N ILE A 496 11.59 27.09 9.29
CA ILE A 496 10.68 26.75 8.18
C ILE A 496 10.07 28.03 7.58
N ASP A 497 9.86 29.09 8.38
CA ASP A 497 9.34 30.36 7.87
C ASP A 497 10.29 31.00 6.85
N ALA A 498 11.60 30.81 6.99
CA ALA A 498 12.62 31.33 6.09
C ALA A 498 12.77 30.55 4.79
N ILE A 499 12.25 29.32 4.71
CA ILE A 499 12.30 28.51 3.48
C ILE A 499 11.34 29.13 2.46
N PRO A 500 11.78 29.48 1.24
CA PRO A 500 10.91 30.01 0.20
C PRO A 500 9.84 29.01 -0.25
N VAL A 501 8.82 29.50 -0.93
CA VAL A 501 7.88 28.71 -1.68
C VAL A 501 8.45 28.51 -3.08
N PHE A 502 8.96 27.34 -3.37
CA PHE A 502 9.55 26.99 -4.67
C PHE A 502 8.53 26.47 -5.69
N SER A 503 7.29 26.25 -5.25
CA SER A 503 6.21 25.75 -6.11
C SER A 503 5.68 26.78 -7.12
N SER A 504 5.95 28.08 -6.93
CA SER A 504 5.58 29.14 -7.83
C SER A 504 6.68 29.42 -8.85
N GLU A 505 6.32 29.90 -10.04
CA GLU A 505 7.30 30.44 -10.99
C GLU A 505 8.12 31.55 -10.30
N THR A 506 9.43 31.43 -10.34
CA THR A 506 10.29 32.52 -9.93
C THR A 506 10.10 33.63 -10.96
N ALA A 507 9.54 34.77 -10.53
CA ALA A 507 9.48 35.93 -11.39
C ALA A 507 10.91 36.21 -11.87
N THR A 508 11.16 35.98 -13.15
CA THR A 508 12.42 36.38 -13.80
C THR A 508 12.63 37.85 -13.53
N PRO A 509 13.78 38.25 -12.98
CA PRO A 509 14.08 39.63 -12.64
C PRO A 509 14.09 40.53 -13.87
#